data_3b969456ac2532f5f315b6ac6f67e7f2
#
_entry.id   3b969456ac2532f5f315b6ac6f67e7f2
#
_cell.length_a   1.000
_cell.length_b   1.000
_cell.length_c   1.000
_cell.angle_alpha   90.00
_cell.angle_beta   90.00
_cell.angle_gamma   90.00
#
_symmetry.space_group_name_H-M   'P 1'
#
loop_
_entity.id
_entity.type
_entity.pdbx_description
1 polymer ?
#
loop_
_entity_poly.entity_id
_entity_poly.type
_entity_poly.pdbx_seq_one_letter_code
_entity_poly.pdbx_strand_id
1 'polypeptide(L)'
;RRAIKYGQKDAANEILRTEVLSRLQKGEEGLCVVTYPDALAEKVVSRKELGENTLKLHAGERVDMDFVTDVLRSYGFEYVDYVYEPGQYAVRGSIIDVFSFSSEYPFRIDFFGDEVESIRTFEVETQLSKEKKESIVIVPDLSHSLEKRGSGGMVSFLDFLPSDSLLAMRDFLWLRERIQTVHDESLTLQAIAARESEENGAITLEGKLIDGGEFTLRALDFRRMEFGNKPTGTPDATVSFHTTVQPIF
;
A
#
# COMPACT_ATOMS: atom_id res chain seq x y z
N ARG A 1 -14.01 18.81 2.59
CA ARG A 1 -13.19 17.59 2.86
C ARG A 1 -13.20 17.39 4.36
N ARG A 2 -13.78 16.29 4.87
CA ARG A 2 -13.67 15.93 6.27
C ARG A 2 -12.19 15.56 6.53
N ALA A 3 -11.58 16.19 7.54
CA ALA A 3 -10.30 15.77 8.04
C ALA A 3 -10.46 14.33 8.58
N ILE A 4 -9.80 13.37 7.96
CA ILE A 4 -9.74 11.99 8.45
C ILE A 4 -8.93 12.08 9.75
N LYS A 5 -9.52 11.67 10.86
CA LYS A 5 -8.80 11.60 12.13
C LYS A 5 -7.76 10.48 12.03
N TYR A 6 -6.52 10.75 12.42
CA TYR A 6 -5.46 9.77 12.55
C TYR A 6 -5.99 8.52 13.27
N GLY A 7 -5.75 7.34 12.68
CA GLY A 7 -6.23 6.05 13.21
C GLY A 7 -7.57 5.55 12.66
N GLN A 8 -8.29 6.33 11.84
CA GLN A 8 -9.40 5.76 11.05
C GLN A 8 -8.83 5.16 9.77
N LYS A 9 -8.90 3.83 9.67
CA LYS A 9 -8.55 3.11 8.45
C LYS A 9 -9.57 3.48 7.36
N ASP A 10 -9.07 3.99 6.25
CA ASP A 10 -9.83 4.16 5.02
C ASP A 10 -9.46 3.00 4.08
N ALA A 11 -10.39 2.06 3.92
CA ALA A 11 -10.17 0.88 3.09
C ALA A 11 -9.73 1.23 1.67
N ALA A 12 -10.22 2.33 1.09
CA ALA A 12 -9.80 2.78 -0.23
C ALA A 12 -8.31 3.19 -0.27
N ASN A 13 -7.82 3.85 0.76
CA ASN A 13 -6.40 4.23 0.86
C ASN A 13 -5.50 3.00 1.06
N GLU A 14 -5.95 2.01 1.83
CA GLU A 14 -5.19 0.75 2.02
C GLU A 14 -5.07 -0.04 0.72
N ILE A 15 -6.15 -0.11 -0.06
CA ILE A 15 -6.14 -0.76 -1.39
C ILE A 15 -5.14 -0.06 -2.31
N LEU A 16 -5.21 1.28 -2.43
CA LEU A 16 -4.29 2.06 -3.27
C LEU A 16 -2.84 1.89 -2.84
N ARG A 17 -2.57 1.89 -1.53
CA ARG A 17 -1.23 1.65 -0.97
C ARG A 17 -0.71 0.26 -1.34
N THR A 18 -1.53 -0.76 -1.13
CA THR A 18 -1.19 -2.16 -1.44
C THR A 18 -0.94 -2.35 -2.94
N GLU A 19 -1.74 -1.73 -3.80
CA GLU A 19 -1.55 -1.75 -5.25
C GLU A 19 -0.20 -1.13 -5.64
N VAL A 20 0.13 0.07 -5.14
CA VAL A 20 1.42 0.74 -5.42
C VAL A 20 2.60 -0.13 -4.99
N LEU A 21 2.57 -0.69 -3.76
CA LEU A 21 3.63 -1.56 -3.27
C LEU A 21 3.79 -2.83 -4.12
N SER A 22 2.67 -3.44 -4.54
CA SER A 22 2.68 -4.62 -5.41
C SER A 22 3.26 -4.32 -6.79
N ARG A 23 2.94 -3.18 -7.40
CA ARG A 23 3.49 -2.75 -8.70
C ARG A 23 4.98 -2.47 -8.61
N LEU A 24 5.44 -1.78 -7.56
CA LEU A 24 6.86 -1.57 -7.26
C LEU A 24 7.59 -2.88 -7.00
N GLN A 25 6.96 -3.84 -6.32
CA GLN A 25 7.53 -5.18 -6.07
C GLN A 25 7.74 -5.98 -7.36
N LYS A 26 6.82 -5.83 -8.33
CA LYS A 26 6.93 -6.47 -9.66
C LYS A 26 8.00 -5.84 -10.55
N GLY A 27 8.56 -4.70 -10.15
CA GLY A 27 9.53 -3.96 -10.97
C GLY A 27 8.91 -3.30 -12.20
N GLU A 28 7.65 -2.87 -12.11
CA GLU A 28 6.97 -2.17 -13.21
C GLU A 28 7.69 -0.85 -13.50
N GLU A 29 8.10 -0.67 -14.75
CA GLU A 29 8.83 0.52 -15.20
C GLU A 29 7.89 1.69 -15.50
N GLY A 30 8.43 2.92 -15.40
CA GLY A 30 7.70 4.14 -15.76
C GLY A 30 6.56 4.50 -14.82
N LEU A 31 6.55 3.98 -13.59
CA LEU A 31 5.55 4.32 -12.59
C LEU A 31 5.68 5.79 -12.15
N CYS A 32 4.55 6.49 -12.14
CA CYS A 32 4.41 7.79 -11.50
C CYS A 32 3.54 7.64 -10.26
N VAL A 33 4.13 7.79 -9.08
CA VAL A 33 3.43 7.68 -7.80
C VAL A 33 3.22 9.08 -7.24
N VAL A 34 1.97 9.46 -7.02
CA VAL A 34 1.59 10.71 -6.38
C VAL A 34 1.21 10.43 -4.92
N THR A 35 1.87 11.13 -4.00
CA THR A 35 1.67 10.93 -2.56
C THR A 35 1.64 12.26 -1.81
N TYR A 36 1.47 12.23 -0.50
CA TYR A 36 1.41 13.40 0.37
C TYR A 36 2.16 13.15 1.69
N PRO A 37 2.51 14.20 2.45
CA PRO A 37 3.39 14.07 3.61
C PRO A 37 2.93 13.06 4.65
N ASP A 38 1.64 13.05 4.98
CA ASP A 38 1.08 12.15 6.00
C ASP A 38 1.23 10.68 5.58
N ALA A 39 1.02 10.36 4.29
CA ALA A 39 1.23 9.02 3.77
C ALA A 39 2.72 8.62 3.72
N LEU A 40 3.62 9.58 3.48
CA LEU A 40 5.07 9.33 3.51
C LEU A 40 5.60 9.14 4.92
N ALA A 41 4.97 9.74 5.93
CA ALA A 41 5.33 9.54 7.32
C ALA A 41 5.05 8.11 7.78
N GLU A 42 4.04 7.45 7.24
CA GLU A 42 3.70 6.08 7.60
C GLU A 42 4.67 5.07 6.99
N LYS A 43 5.17 4.17 7.83
CA LYS A 43 5.97 3.02 7.39
C LYS A 43 5.09 2.02 6.65
N VAL A 44 5.70 1.32 5.72
CA VAL A 44 5.10 0.26 4.90
C VAL A 44 5.75 -1.08 5.17
N VAL A 45 5.13 -2.18 4.78
CA VAL A 45 5.74 -3.50 4.82
C VAL A 45 7.02 -3.54 3.98
N SER A 46 8.04 -4.27 4.43
CA SER A 46 9.24 -4.47 3.62
C SER A 46 8.95 -5.30 2.36
N ARG A 47 9.84 -5.22 1.36
CA ARG A 47 9.75 -6.06 0.15
C ARG A 47 9.74 -7.56 0.48
N LYS A 48 10.50 -7.96 1.50
CA LYS A 48 10.55 -9.34 1.97
C LYS A 48 9.20 -9.76 2.55
N GLU A 49 8.67 -9.00 3.46
CA GLU A 49 7.36 -9.26 4.09
C GLU A 49 6.23 -9.29 3.07
N LEU A 50 6.22 -8.36 2.11
CA LEU A 50 5.24 -8.37 1.03
C LEU A 50 5.36 -9.65 0.19
N GLY A 51 6.57 -10.08 -0.15
CA GLY A 51 6.81 -11.29 -0.93
C GLY A 51 6.40 -12.57 -0.21
N GLU A 52 6.64 -12.65 1.10
CA GLU A 52 6.28 -13.81 1.95
C GLU A 52 4.76 -13.89 2.20
N ASN A 53 4.05 -12.76 2.15
CA ASN A 53 2.59 -12.70 2.35
C ASN A 53 1.83 -12.55 1.01
N THR A 54 2.35 -13.05 -0.07
CA THR A 54 1.73 -12.96 -1.39
C THR A 54 1.56 -14.36 -1.98
N LEU A 55 0.34 -14.72 -2.34
CA LEU A 55 0.02 -15.95 -3.07
C LEU A 55 0.04 -15.67 -4.57
N LYS A 56 0.90 -16.37 -5.31
CA LYS A 56 0.94 -16.33 -6.78
C LYS A 56 0.34 -17.60 -7.32
N LEU A 57 -0.54 -17.48 -8.30
CA LEU A 57 -1.15 -18.60 -8.98
C LEU A 57 -1.03 -18.42 -10.50
N HIS A 58 -0.76 -19.54 -11.18
CA HIS A 58 -0.66 -19.60 -12.65
C HIS A 58 -1.68 -20.58 -13.22
N ALA A 59 -2.25 -20.25 -14.37
CA ALA A 59 -3.08 -21.20 -15.11
C ALA A 59 -2.22 -22.41 -15.55
N GLY A 60 -2.73 -23.61 -15.37
CA GLY A 60 -2.03 -24.86 -15.65
C GLY A 60 -1.10 -25.37 -14.54
N GLU A 61 -0.96 -24.64 -13.43
CA GLU A 61 -0.17 -25.16 -12.30
C GLU A 61 -0.97 -26.14 -11.43
N ARG A 62 -0.23 -27.04 -10.78
CA ARG A 62 -0.82 -27.97 -9.84
C ARG A 62 -0.72 -27.42 -8.43
N VAL A 63 -1.88 -27.16 -7.86
CA VAL A 63 -2.04 -26.72 -6.48
C VAL A 63 -3.39 -27.19 -5.95
N ASP A 64 -3.38 -27.71 -4.74
CA ASP A 64 -4.59 -28.15 -4.07
C ASP A 64 -5.50 -26.96 -3.74
N MET A 65 -6.78 -27.07 -4.06
CA MET A 65 -7.79 -26.07 -3.79
C MET A 65 -7.94 -25.80 -2.28
N ASP A 66 -7.83 -26.84 -1.43
CA ASP A 66 -7.86 -26.70 0.02
C ASP A 66 -6.66 -25.92 0.52
N PHE A 67 -5.47 -26.14 -0.05
CA PHE A 67 -4.29 -25.34 0.26
C PHE A 67 -4.52 -23.86 -0.04
N VAL A 68 -5.08 -23.51 -1.21
CA VAL A 68 -5.39 -22.13 -1.58
C VAL A 68 -6.36 -21.51 -0.57
N THR A 69 -7.42 -22.22 -0.19
CA THR A 69 -8.40 -21.72 0.79
C THR A 69 -7.81 -21.55 2.18
N ASP A 70 -6.91 -22.44 2.60
CA ASP A 70 -6.20 -22.31 3.88
C ASP A 70 -5.26 -21.10 3.90
N VAL A 71 -4.55 -20.83 2.79
CA VAL A 71 -3.74 -19.60 2.63
C VAL A 71 -4.62 -18.37 2.70
N LEU A 72 -5.74 -18.31 1.98
CA LEU A 72 -6.67 -17.18 2.03
C LEU A 72 -7.18 -16.93 3.45
N ARG A 73 -7.54 -17.99 4.16
CA ARG A 73 -7.96 -17.92 5.55
C ARG A 73 -6.84 -17.43 6.47
N SER A 74 -5.60 -17.90 6.26
CA SER A 74 -4.43 -17.45 7.03
C SER A 74 -4.10 -15.97 6.78
N TYR A 75 -4.40 -15.47 5.59
CA TYR A 75 -4.28 -14.07 5.19
C TYR A 75 -5.40 -13.17 5.75
N GLY A 76 -6.40 -13.76 6.42
CA GLY A 76 -7.51 -13.04 7.02
C GLY A 76 -8.60 -12.66 6.02
N PHE A 77 -8.66 -13.33 4.85
CA PHE A 77 -9.79 -13.17 3.94
C PHE A 77 -11.07 -13.73 4.57
N GLU A 78 -12.17 -13.01 4.40
CA GLU A 78 -13.48 -13.40 4.88
C GLU A 78 -14.16 -14.37 3.89
N TYR A 79 -14.66 -15.48 4.39
CA TYR A 79 -15.46 -16.41 3.59
C TYR A 79 -16.90 -15.88 3.44
N VAL A 80 -17.37 -15.75 2.20
CA VAL A 80 -18.71 -15.24 1.85
C VAL A 80 -19.35 -16.10 0.77
N ASP A 81 -20.67 -15.95 0.57
CA ASP A 81 -21.38 -16.65 -0.51
C ASP A 81 -21.07 -16.05 -1.89
N TYR A 82 -20.92 -14.72 -1.94
CA TYR A 82 -20.58 -13.93 -3.13
C TYR A 82 -19.59 -12.85 -2.77
N VAL A 83 -18.57 -12.67 -3.61
CA VAL A 83 -17.49 -11.70 -3.42
C VAL A 83 -17.91 -10.33 -3.96
N TYR A 84 -17.87 -9.31 -3.09
CA TYR A 84 -18.21 -7.92 -3.42
C TYR A 84 -17.09 -6.94 -3.10
N GLU A 85 -16.25 -7.22 -2.12
CA GLU A 85 -15.26 -6.30 -1.59
C GLU A 85 -13.87 -6.97 -1.48
N PRO A 86 -12.75 -6.20 -1.59
CA PRO A 86 -11.43 -6.72 -1.30
C PRO A 86 -11.34 -7.37 0.08
N GLY A 87 -10.62 -8.48 0.15
CA GLY A 87 -10.50 -9.28 1.37
C GLY A 87 -11.56 -10.35 1.53
N GLN A 88 -12.44 -10.54 0.54
CA GLN A 88 -13.44 -11.59 0.52
C GLN A 88 -13.05 -12.73 -0.43
N TYR A 89 -13.48 -13.95 -0.09
CA TYR A 89 -13.42 -15.11 -0.98
C TYR A 89 -14.64 -16.00 -0.84
N ALA A 90 -14.98 -16.71 -1.90
CA ALA A 90 -16.08 -17.67 -1.97
C ALA A 90 -15.61 -18.96 -2.64
N VAL A 91 -16.15 -20.10 -2.20
CA VAL A 91 -15.87 -21.42 -2.79
C VAL A 91 -17.18 -22.03 -3.27
N ARG A 92 -17.23 -22.38 -4.56
CA ARG A 92 -18.43 -22.97 -5.20
C ARG A 92 -18.02 -24.12 -6.11
N GLY A 93 -18.15 -25.35 -5.62
CA GLY A 93 -17.69 -26.54 -6.34
C GLY A 93 -16.19 -26.50 -6.58
N SER A 94 -15.77 -26.46 -7.84
CA SER A 94 -14.37 -26.35 -8.26
C SER A 94 -13.90 -24.90 -8.47
N ILE A 95 -14.66 -23.89 -8.04
CA ILE A 95 -14.37 -22.49 -8.28
C ILE A 95 -14.04 -21.80 -6.96
N ILE A 96 -12.93 -21.04 -6.96
CA ILE A 96 -12.62 -20.05 -5.94
C ILE A 96 -12.76 -18.65 -6.55
N ASP A 97 -13.64 -17.84 -6.01
CA ASP A 97 -13.69 -16.41 -6.26
C ASP A 97 -12.96 -15.69 -5.14
N VAL A 98 -12.08 -14.74 -5.45
CA VAL A 98 -11.28 -14.00 -4.46
C VAL A 98 -11.04 -12.57 -4.90
N PHE A 99 -11.20 -11.61 -3.99
CA PHE A 99 -10.90 -10.21 -4.25
C PHE A 99 -9.64 -9.79 -3.48
N SER A 100 -8.54 -9.72 -4.20
CA SER A 100 -7.24 -9.27 -3.68
C SER A 100 -7.25 -7.78 -3.39
N PHE A 101 -6.51 -7.35 -2.36
CA PHE A 101 -6.26 -5.92 -2.09
C PHE A 101 -5.36 -5.23 -3.14
N SER A 102 -4.76 -5.98 -4.05
CA SER A 102 -3.90 -5.45 -5.12
C SER A 102 -4.54 -5.45 -6.50
N SER A 103 -5.85 -5.63 -6.60
CA SER A 103 -6.56 -5.75 -7.87
C SER A 103 -7.84 -4.91 -7.89
N GLU A 104 -8.13 -4.29 -9.02
CA GLU A 104 -9.37 -3.55 -9.27
C GLU A 104 -10.59 -4.47 -9.38
N TYR A 105 -10.39 -5.70 -9.89
CA TYR A 105 -11.43 -6.70 -10.08
C TYR A 105 -11.11 -7.98 -9.31
N PRO A 106 -12.13 -8.68 -8.80
CA PRO A 106 -11.95 -10.00 -8.21
C PRO A 106 -11.54 -11.02 -9.27
N PHE A 107 -10.90 -12.09 -8.80
CA PHE A 107 -10.46 -13.22 -9.60
C PHE A 107 -11.40 -14.40 -9.40
N ARG A 108 -11.70 -15.11 -10.48
CA ARG A 108 -12.35 -16.41 -10.50
C ARG A 108 -11.36 -17.44 -10.99
N ILE A 109 -11.09 -18.42 -10.14
CA ILE A 109 -10.11 -19.47 -10.36
C ILE A 109 -10.90 -20.78 -10.48
N ASP A 110 -10.86 -21.39 -11.65
CA ASP A 110 -11.45 -22.70 -11.91
C ASP A 110 -10.41 -23.79 -11.71
N PHE A 111 -10.78 -24.84 -11.01
CA PHE A 111 -9.94 -26.01 -10.77
C PHE A 111 -10.49 -27.25 -11.49
N PHE A 112 -9.59 -28.04 -12.04
CA PHE A 112 -9.87 -29.39 -12.49
C PHE A 112 -9.04 -30.38 -11.67
N GLY A 113 -9.65 -30.97 -10.65
CA GLY A 113 -8.91 -31.72 -9.62
C GLY A 113 -7.99 -30.80 -8.84
N ASP A 114 -6.69 -31.09 -8.88
CA ASP A 114 -5.60 -30.33 -8.26
C ASP A 114 -4.84 -29.41 -9.25
N GLU A 115 -5.45 -29.10 -10.39
CA GLU A 115 -4.87 -28.20 -11.40
C GLU A 115 -5.72 -26.94 -11.56
N VAL A 116 -5.07 -25.76 -11.62
CA VAL A 116 -5.71 -24.49 -11.97
C VAL A 116 -6.02 -24.49 -13.46
N GLU A 117 -7.25 -24.84 -13.84
CA GLU A 117 -7.66 -24.92 -15.24
C GLU A 117 -7.70 -23.54 -15.91
N SER A 118 -8.27 -22.55 -15.23
CA SER A 118 -8.34 -21.20 -15.76
C SER A 118 -8.47 -20.14 -14.67
N ILE A 119 -7.97 -18.94 -14.98
CA ILE A 119 -8.10 -17.76 -14.13
C ILE A 119 -8.73 -16.63 -14.94
N ARG A 120 -9.71 -15.95 -14.37
CA ARG A 120 -10.41 -14.82 -15.01
C ARG A 120 -10.67 -13.72 -13.99
N THR A 121 -10.72 -12.48 -14.42
CA THR A 121 -11.37 -11.42 -13.65
C THR A 121 -12.88 -11.44 -13.90
N PHE A 122 -13.65 -10.90 -12.96
CA PHE A 122 -15.10 -10.77 -13.14
C PHE A 122 -15.62 -9.44 -12.57
N GLU A 123 -16.79 -9.03 -13.04
CA GLU A 123 -17.48 -7.84 -12.58
C GLU A 123 -18.26 -8.14 -11.30
N VAL A 124 -18.10 -7.31 -10.28
CA VAL A 124 -18.74 -7.49 -8.96
C VAL A 124 -20.26 -7.46 -9.06
N GLU A 125 -20.82 -6.47 -9.77
CA GLU A 125 -22.27 -6.26 -9.83
C GLU A 125 -23.00 -7.36 -10.62
N THR A 126 -22.43 -7.77 -11.75
CA THR A 126 -23.05 -8.75 -12.66
C THR A 126 -22.58 -10.17 -12.43
N GLN A 127 -21.49 -10.37 -11.70
CA GLN A 127 -20.79 -11.66 -11.51
C GLN A 127 -20.32 -12.31 -12.83
N LEU A 128 -20.26 -11.54 -13.93
CA LEU A 128 -19.82 -12.02 -15.24
C LEU A 128 -18.32 -11.90 -15.42
N SER A 129 -17.72 -12.93 -15.99
CA SER A 129 -16.29 -12.95 -16.32
C SER A 129 -15.94 -11.88 -17.35
N LYS A 130 -14.77 -11.21 -17.16
CA LYS A 130 -14.23 -10.16 -18.04
C LYS A 130 -13.04 -10.68 -18.83
N GLU A 131 -11.90 -10.79 -18.20
CA GLU A 131 -10.62 -11.08 -18.86
C GLU A 131 -10.02 -12.38 -18.36
N LYS A 132 -9.43 -13.15 -19.26
CA LYS A 132 -8.60 -14.29 -18.91
C LYS A 132 -7.22 -13.82 -18.49
N LYS A 133 -6.67 -14.45 -17.45
CA LYS A 133 -5.33 -14.16 -16.92
C LYS A 133 -4.48 -15.42 -16.93
N GLU A 134 -3.23 -15.31 -17.34
CA GLU A 134 -2.24 -16.38 -17.26
C GLU A 134 -1.73 -16.58 -15.84
N SER A 135 -1.66 -15.49 -15.07
CA SER A 135 -1.24 -15.50 -13.68
C SER A 135 -1.88 -14.40 -12.89
N ILE A 136 -2.03 -14.63 -11.58
CA ILE A 136 -2.51 -13.63 -10.64
C ILE A 136 -1.63 -13.57 -9.39
N VAL A 137 -1.77 -12.45 -8.69
CA VAL A 137 -1.12 -12.21 -7.41
C VAL A 137 -2.20 -11.81 -6.41
N ILE A 138 -2.35 -12.59 -5.35
CA ILE A 138 -3.29 -12.33 -4.27
C ILE A 138 -2.52 -11.78 -3.09
N VAL A 139 -2.86 -10.57 -2.69
CA VAL A 139 -2.23 -9.85 -1.58
C VAL A 139 -3.29 -9.60 -0.50
N PRO A 140 -3.00 -9.92 0.77
CA PRO A 140 -3.91 -9.64 1.88
C PRO A 140 -3.94 -8.15 2.24
N ASP A 141 -4.82 -7.80 3.19
CA ASP A 141 -4.70 -6.52 3.91
C ASP A 141 -3.39 -6.48 4.69
N LEU A 142 -2.45 -5.70 4.18
CA LEU A 142 -1.11 -5.58 4.77
C LEU A 142 -1.13 -4.87 6.12
N SER A 143 -2.12 -4.00 6.37
CA SER A 143 -2.26 -3.29 7.64
C SER A 143 -2.62 -4.23 8.79
N HIS A 144 -3.48 -5.21 8.53
CA HIS A 144 -3.87 -6.21 9.53
C HIS A 144 -2.75 -7.22 9.85
N SER A 145 -1.96 -7.57 8.85
CA SER A 145 -0.80 -8.46 9.04
C SER A 145 0.26 -7.84 9.96
N LEU A 146 0.40 -6.51 9.93
CA LEU A 146 1.34 -5.73 10.74
C LEU A 146 0.91 -5.63 12.21
N GLU A 147 -0.39 -5.60 12.50
CA GLU A 147 -0.90 -5.52 13.88
C GLU A 147 -0.57 -6.79 14.69
N LYS A 148 -0.53 -7.94 14.04
CA LYS A 148 -0.28 -9.23 14.68
C LYS A 148 1.19 -9.52 14.98
N ARG A 149 2.14 -8.89 14.26
CA ARG A 149 3.58 -9.24 14.29
C ARG A 149 4.50 -8.20 14.94
N GLY A 150 3.97 -7.03 15.33
CA GLY A 150 4.78 -5.91 15.84
C GLY A 150 5.52 -5.16 14.72
N SER A 151 6.30 -4.12 15.08
CA SER A 151 6.97 -3.20 14.14
C SER A 151 8.18 -3.80 13.39
N GLY A 152 8.53 -5.06 13.63
CA GLY A 152 9.73 -5.71 13.08
C GLY A 152 9.54 -6.17 11.62
N GLY A 153 9.54 -5.30 10.66
CA GLY A 153 9.36 -5.63 9.23
C GLY A 153 8.79 -4.44 8.44
N MET A 154 8.60 -3.31 9.14
CA MET A 154 8.16 -2.07 8.54
C MET A 154 9.35 -1.19 8.18
N VAL A 155 9.28 -0.58 7.02
CA VAL A 155 10.31 0.30 6.46
C VAL A 155 9.69 1.61 5.97
N SER A 156 10.51 2.63 5.76
CA SER A 156 10.05 3.82 5.04
C SER A 156 9.59 3.46 3.64
N PHE A 157 8.59 4.16 3.12
CA PHE A 157 8.20 4.01 1.71
C PHE A 157 9.38 4.28 0.75
N LEU A 158 10.30 5.17 1.11
CA LEU A 158 11.50 5.45 0.31
C LEU A 158 12.42 4.22 0.18
N ASP A 159 12.51 3.37 1.19
CA ASP A 159 13.28 2.12 1.11
C ASP A 159 12.67 1.10 0.12
N PHE A 160 11.40 1.33 -0.24
CA PHE A 160 10.67 0.49 -1.20
C PHE A 160 10.88 0.93 -2.65
N LEU A 161 11.34 2.16 -2.88
CA LEU A 161 11.57 2.69 -4.23
C LEU A 161 12.83 2.09 -4.88
N PRO A 162 12.85 1.94 -6.21
CA PRO A 162 14.09 1.72 -6.96
C PRO A 162 15.08 2.87 -6.74
N SER A 163 16.39 2.56 -6.70
CA SER A 163 17.45 3.55 -6.42
C SER A 163 17.61 4.63 -7.48
N ASP A 164 17.12 4.40 -8.69
CA ASP A 164 17.12 5.35 -9.81
C ASP A 164 15.87 6.23 -9.87
N SER A 165 14.98 6.13 -8.88
CA SER A 165 13.77 6.95 -8.79
C SER A 165 14.09 8.44 -8.68
N LEU A 166 13.20 9.27 -9.22
CA LEU A 166 13.25 10.73 -9.10
C LEU A 166 12.18 11.20 -8.11
N LEU A 167 12.59 11.88 -7.06
CA LEU A 167 11.68 12.54 -6.13
C LEU A 167 11.38 13.95 -6.62
N ALA A 168 10.13 14.20 -7.02
CA ALA A 168 9.65 15.50 -7.46
C ALA A 168 8.78 16.12 -6.36
N MET A 169 9.13 17.33 -5.89
CA MET A 169 8.43 17.98 -4.80
C MET A 169 8.48 19.51 -4.93
N ARG A 170 7.57 20.17 -4.27
CA ARG A 170 7.53 21.64 -4.30
C ARG A 170 8.57 22.28 -3.37
N ASP A 171 8.72 21.75 -2.16
CA ASP A 171 9.55 22.32 -1.11
C ASP A 171 9.98 21.18 -0.16
N PHE A 172 11.27 20.88 -0.16
CA PHE A 172 11.83 19.80 0.64
C PHE A 172 11.77 20.10 2.15
N LEU A 173 12.07 21.34 2.54
CA LEU A 173 12.07 21.71 3.95
C LEU A 173 10.67 21.66 4.54
N TRP A 174 9.70 22.20 3.81
CA TRP A 174 8.30 22.13 4.20
C TRP A 174 7.81 20.68 4.33
N LEU A 175 8.17 19.82 3.37
CA LEU A 175 7.81 18.40 3.39
C LEU A 175 8.39 17.69 4.62
N ARG A 176 9.68 17.93 4.91
CA ARG A 176 10.35 17.40 6.09
C ARG A 176 9.67 17.86 7.39
N GLU A 177 9.39 19.16 7.50
CA GLU A 177 8.72 19.75 8.67
C GLU A 177 7.31 19.19 8.85
N ARG A 178 6.58 19.00 7.75
CA ARG A 178 5.24 18.40 7.82
C ARG A 178 5.28 16.94 8.28
N ILE A 179 6.23 16.15 7.80
CA ILE A 179 6.45 14.76 8.27
C ILE A 179 6.80 14.75 9.77
N GLN A 180 7.68 15.66 10.23
CA GLN A 180 8.00 15.80 11.65
C GLN A 180 6.75 16.13 12.48
N THR A 181 5.94 17.06 12.02
CA THR A 181 4.68 17.45 12.69
C THR A 181 3.74 16.25 12.83
N VAL A 182 3.57 15.47 11.75
CA VAL A 182 2.72 14.26 11.75
C VAL A 182 3.23 13.24 12.79
N HIS A 183 4.53 13.02 12.83
CA HIS A 183 5.15 12.14 13.81
C HIS A 183 4.89 12.61 15.24
N ASP A 184 5.12 13.89 15.55
CA ASP A 184 4.98 14.46 16.89
C ASP A 184 3.52 14.53 17.35
N GLU A 185 2.59 14.89 16.46
CA GLU A 185 1.15 14.84 16.73
C GLU A 185 0.68 13.43 17.08
N SER A 186 1.19 12.42 16.37
CA SER A 186 0.89 11.02 16.63
C SER A 186 1.37 10.58 18.00
N LEU A 187 2.60 10.94 18.40
CA LEU A 187 3.13 10.64 19.73
C LEU A 187 2.30 11.30 20.84
N THR A 188 1.84 12.52 20.62
CA THR A 188 0.98 13.24 21.57
C THR A 188 -0.37 12.55 21.75
N LEU A 189 -1.01 12.14 20.65
CA LEU A 189 -2.29 11.40 20.67
C LEU A 189 -2.14 10.06 21.38
N GLN A 190 -1.02 9.35 21.18
CA GLN A 190 -0.72 8.10 21.88
C GLN A 190 -0.56 8.31 23.39
N ALA A 191 0.16 9.35 23.78
CA ALA A 191 0.34 9.68 25.19
C ALA A 191 -0.99 10.03 25.89
N ILE A 192 -1.92 10.69 25.18
CA ILE A 192 -3.27 10.98 25.67
C ILE A 192 -4.08 9.67 25.75
N ALA A 193 -4.12 8.87 24.70
CA ALA A 193 -4.85 7.62 24.68
C ALA A 193 -4.35 6.62 25.73
N ALA A 194 -3.03 6.54 25.97
CA ALA A 194 -2.43 5.71 27.01
C ALA A 194 -2.88 6.14 28.43
N ARG A 195 -3.06 7.44 28.67
CA ARG A 195 -3.57 7.96 29.96
C ARG A 195 -5.06 7.67 30.16
N GLU A 196 -5.83 7.62 29.08
CA GLU A 196 -7.27 7.35 29.14
C GLU A 196 -7.61 5.85 29.17
N SER A 197 -6.67 5.00 28.76
CA SER A 197 -6.87 3.55 28.59
C SER A 197 -6.10 2.69 29.59
N GLU A 198 -5.96 3.12 30.83
CA GLU A 198 -5.41 2.22 31.89
C GLU A 198 -6.23 0.90 32.05
N GLU A 199 -7.35 0.75 31.37
CA GLU A 199 -8.22 -0.43 31.43
C GLU A 199 -8.34 -1.27 30.13
N ASN A 200 -7.90 -0.79 28.94
CA ASN A 200 -8.06 -1.58 27.68
C ASN A 200 -6.85 -1.37 26.76
N GLY A 201 -6.14 -2.44 26.46
CA GLY A 201 -4.96 -2.56 25.62
C GLY A 201 -4.75 -1.47 24.56
N ALA A 202 -3.88 -0.52 24.86
CA ALA A 202 -3.53 0.57 23.96
C ALA A 202 -2.87 0.04 22.68
N ILE A 203 -3.40 0.38 21.52
CA ILE A 203 -2.73 0.16 20.24
C ILE A 203 -1.51 1.07 20.19
N THR A 204 -0.32 0.51 20.40
CA THR A 204 0.93 1.23 20.27
C THR A 204 1.21 1.51 18.80
N LEU A 205 1.13 2.78 18.39
CA LEU A 205 1.60 3.28 17.09
C LEU A 205 3.12 3.50 17.08
N GLU A 206 3.80 3.18 18.19
CA GLU A 206 5.23 3.32 18.34
C GLU A 206 5.97 2.53 17.25
N GLY A 207 6.82 3.22 16.47
CA GLY A 207 7.57 2.61 15.38
C GLY A 207 6.84 2.50 14.02
N LYS A 208 5.59 2.97 13.90
CA LYS A 208 4.83 2.95 12.63
C LYS A 208 5.05 4.19 11.74
N LEU A 209 5.65 5.23 12.28
CA LEU A 209 5.96 6.47 11.57
C LEU A 209 7.45 6.71 11.48
N ILE A 210 7.87 7.44 10.44
CA ILE A 210 9.20 8.05 10.33
C ILE A 210 9.12 9.51 10.78
N ASP A 211 10.22 10.03 11.31
CA ASP A 211 10.39 11.46 11.58
C ASP A 211 11.01 12.19 10.38
N GLY A 212 11.10 13.53 10.48
CA GLY A 212 11.70 14.38 9.45
C GLY A 212 13.18 14.13 9.21
N GLY A 213 13.92 13.65 10.24
CA GLY A 213 15.33 13.28 10.13
C GLY A 213 15.51 11.98 9.34
N GLU A 214 14.74 10.96 9.67
CA GLU A 214 14.71 9.68 8.97
C GLU A 214 14.31 9.87 7.49
N PHE A 215 13.29 10.71 7.22
CA PHE A 215 12.92 11.08 5.85
C PHE A 215 14.09 11.74 5.10
N THR A 216 14.77 12.71 5.75
CA THR A 216 15.88 13.44 5.12
C THR A 216 17.00 12.48 4.73
N LEU A 217 17.44 11.61 5.64
CA LEU A 217 18.52 10.66 5.37
C LEU A 217 18.23 9.80 4.15
N ARG A 218 17.03 9.25 4.04
CA ARG A 218 16.65 8.41 2.89
C ARG A 218 16.46 9.19 1.60
N ALA A 219 15.91 10.39 1.67
CA ALA A 219 15.68 11.22 0.49
C ALA A 219 16.99 11.69 -0.16
N LEU A 220 18.12 11.71 0.58
CA LEU A 220 19.45 12.05 0.04
C LEU A 220 19.98 11.01 -0.94
N ASP A 221 19.50 9.77 -0.89
CA ASP A 221 19.94 8.68 -1.78
C ASP A 221 19.31 8.80 -3.19
N PHE A 222 18.34 9.71 -3.37
CA PHE A 222 17.61 9.86 -4.62
C PHE A 222 17.95 11.18 -5.33
N ARG A 223 17.82 11.15 -6.65
CA ARG A 223 17.78 12.39 -7.43
C ARG A 223 16.51 13.17 -7.08
N ARG A 224 16.64 14.48 -6.89
CA ARG A 224 15.55 15.34 -6.44
C ARG A 224 15.29 16.46 -7.42
N MET A 225 14.03 16.79 -7.64
CA MET A 225 13.58 17.95 -8.39
C MET A 225 12.65 18.78 -7.50
N GLU A 226 13.04 20.04 -7.24
CA GLU A 226 12.24 20.94 -6.42
C GLU A 226 11.63 22.04 -7.32
N PHE A 227 10.32 22.25 -7.16
CA PHE A 227 9.57 23.29 -7.87
C PHE A 227 9.29 24.44 -6.90
N GLY A 228 10.22 25.35 -6.72
CA GLY A 228 10.06 26.43 -5.78
C GLY A 228 10.93 27.64 -6.09
N ASN A 229 10.77 28.68 -5.29
CA ASN A 229 11.54 29.92 -5.47
C ASN A 229 12.94 29.82 -4.83
N LYS A 230 13.18 28.84 -3.96
CA LYS A 230 14.46 28.66 -3.26
C LYS A 230 14.75 27.15 -3.18
N PRO A 231 15.86 26.70 -3.77
CA PRO A 231 16.27 25.30 -3.64
C PRO A 231 16.78 25.01 -2.23
N THR A 232 16.60 23.78 -1.79
CA THR A 232 17.18 23.28 -0.54
C THR A 232 18.63 22.85 -0.80
N GLY A 233 19.58 23.56 -0.24
CA GLY A 233 21.02 23.29 -0.43
C GLY A 233 21.55 23.87 -1.76
N THR A 234 22.60 23.25 -2.31
CA THR A 234 23.21 23.62 -3.58
C THR A 234 22.74 22.68 -4.67
N PRO A 235 21.87 23.12 -5.61
CA PRO A 235 21.42 22.27 -6.71
C PRO A 235 22.51 22.10 -7.76
N ASP A 236 22.56 20.94 -8.43
CA ASP A 236 23.46 20.70 -9.56
C ASP A 236 23.09 21.54 -10.78
N ALA A 237 21.80 21.82 -10.95
CA ALA A 237 21.27 22.65 -12.02
C ALA A 237 20.02 23.41 -11.56
N THR A 238 19.85 24.62 -12.10
CA THR A 238 18.65 25.44 -11.86
C THR A 238 18.06 25.90 -13.19
N VAL A 239 16.76 25.70 -13.37
CA VAL A 239 16.01 26.20 -14.52
C VAL A 239 15.06 27.27 -14.04
N SER A 240 15.17 28.49 -14.60
CA SER A 240 14.28 29.62 -14.25
C SER A 240 13.26 29.85 -15.36
N PHE A 241 11.99 29.90 -14.97
CA PHE A 241 10.89 30.23 -15.86
C PHE A 241 10.43 31.67 -15.57
N HIS A 242 10.44 32.49 -16.58
CA HIS A 242 9.89 33.87 -16.49
C HIS A 242 8.38 33.78 -16.73
N THR A 243 7.60 33.71 -15.66
CA THR A 243 6.14 33.69 -15.72
C THR A 243 5.59 35.05 -15.25
N THR A 244 4.58 35.58 -15.93
CA THR A 244 3.79 36.70 -15.46
C THR A 244 2.48 36.21 -14.86
N VAL A 245 2.09 36.83 -13.74
CA VAL A 245 0.79 36.53 -13.14
C VAL A 245 -0.29 37.00 -14.10
N GLN A 246 -1.20 36.10 -14.48
CA GLN A 246 -2.35 36.47 -15.30
C GLN A 246 -3.24 37.40 -14.49
N PRO A 247 -3.62 38.59 -15.05
CA PRO A 247 -4.53 39.46 -14.34
C PRO A 247 -5.87 38.78 -14.10
N ILE A 248 -6.40 38.99 -12.90
CA ILE A 248 -7.75 38.54 -12.54
C ILE A 248 -8.74 39.41 -13.29
N PHE A 249 -9.56 38.85 -14.15
CA PHE A 249 -10.67 39.51 -14.83
C PHE A 249 -11.89 39.59 -13.94
#